data_fe3d0cee855366f0688625b2afeda0c7
#
_entry.id   fe3d0cee855366f0688625b2afeda0c7
#
_cell.length_a   1.000
_cell.length_b   1.000
_cell.length_c   1.000
_cell.angle_alpha   90.00
_cell.angle_beta   90.00
_cell.angle_gamma   90.00
#
_symmetry.space_group_name_H-M   'P 1'
#
loop_
_entity.id
_entity.type
_entity.pdbx_description
1 polymer ?
#
loop_
_entity_poly.entity_id
_entity_poly.type
_entity_poly.pdbx_seq_one_letter_code
_entity_poly.pdbx_strand_id
1 'polypeptide(L)'
;MPESILEKNPMDLDYQGVVEWVNKYKERERSLGHILDKPAPVLLTTFYAQMVAEGSIVSNEWVRRACERHLKDLKRSEEDPDYPWVFDEEKAWRPIRFIEKKCHPTKGNFKHLVMQPWQHFIVGSMFGWVNKDTGMRRFRESLIFVGRKNGKTELESGLADYMAGFDGENGPNVYFLANSQQQSRLLFEASRSMIRKSPWLSERFVPNRSEIRFPATDGKIMAMSAEKSNKDGANVHFAVFDEIYEYQDYSLINVMKNSCVTRTQPLIVYITTAGFVLDGPLMDMVEQAQDTLKNYGDDINSRTFYYIASLDNEKETEEPTKWVKANPNIGLMQMVDMIADFKSAKRIPREYAEWLTKCFNIFADADKMSFITPEILKKN
;
A
#
# COMPACT_ATOMS: atom_id res chain seq x y z
N MET A 1 -40.45 -2.43 -9.75
CA MET A 1 -39.49 -3.54 -9.88
C MET A 1 -39.08 -3.93 -8.47
N PRO A 2 -38.86 -5.21 -8.14
CA PRO A 2 -38.36 -5.51 -6.79
C PRO A 2 -37.00 -4.80 -6.59
N GLU A 3 -36.86 -4.15 -5.45
CA GLU A 3 -35.67 -3.41 -5.04
C GLU A 3 -34.46 -4.35 -5.12
N SER A 4 -33.37 -3.91 -5.77
CA SER A 4 -32.15 -4.74 -5.87
C SER A 4 -31.58 -4.96 -4.47
N ILE A 5 -31.14 -6.19 -4.16
CA ILE A 5 -30.53 -6.46 -2.85
C ILE A 5 -29.33 -5.52 -2.56
N LEU A 6 -28.67 -5.01 -3.60
CA LEU A 6 -27.56 -4.06 -3.46
C LEU A 6 -27.98 -2.66 -3.01
N GLU A 7 -29.28 -2.34 -3.04
CA GLU A 7 -29.83 -1.07 -2.52
C GLU A 7 -30.04 -1.14 -0.99
N LYS A 8 -30.03 -2.34 -0.41
CA LYS A 8 -30.17 -2.55 1.02
C LYS A 8 -28.82 -2.43 1.72
N ASN A 9 -28.84 -1.93 2.97
CA ASN A 9 -27.64 -1.97 3.79
C ASN A 9 -27.41 -3.39 4.31
N PRO A 10 -26.28 -4.06 4.00
CA PRO A 10 -26.01 -5.40 4.49
C PRO A 10 -25.85 -5.49 6.01
N MET A 11 -25.68 -4.36 6.70
CA MET A 11 -25.71 -4.31 8.16
C MET A 11 -27.09 -4.67 8.74
N ASP A 12 -28.17 -4.47 8.01
CA ASP A 12 -29.53 -4.74 8.45
C ASP A 12 -30.06 -6.11 7.99
N LEU A 13 -29.29 -6.84 7.20
CA LEU A 13 -29.68 -8.15 6.67
C LEU A 13 -29.35 -9.28 7.66
N ASP A 14 -30.11 -10.36 7.56
CA ASP A 14 -29.76 -11.64 8.17
C ASP A 14 -28.57 -12.29 7.44
N TYR A 15 -28.06 -13.39 7.97
CA TYR A 15 -26.88 -14.06 7.41
C TYR A 15 -27.06 -14.41 5.92
N GLN A 16 -28.21 -14.96 5.54
CA GLN A 16 -28.46 -15.37 4.16
C GLN A 16 -28.54 -14.16 3.21
N GLY A 17 -29.18 -13.09 3.67
CA GLY A 17 -29.22 -11.81 2.94
C GLY A 17 -27.84 -11.19 2.76
N VAL A 18 -26.97 -11.26 3.77
CA VAL A 18 -25.57 -10.79 3.68
C VAL A 18 -24.81 -11.63 2.64
N VAL A 19 -24.95 -12.96 2.63
CA VAL A 19 -24.30 -13.83 1.65
C VAL A 19 -24.74 -13.48 0.23
N GLU A 20 -26.04 -13.31 0.00
CA GLU A 20 -26.56 -12.92 -1.31
C GLU A 20 -26.04 -11.54 -1.74
N TRP A 21 -26.08 -10.56 -0.83
CA TRP A 21 -25.58 -9.21 -1.08
C TRP A 21 -24.10 -9.22 -1.48
N VAL A 22 -23.25 -9.93 -0.72
CA VAL A 22 -21.80 -10.01 -0.98
C VAL A 22 -21.52 -10.66 -2.34
N ASN A 23 -22.26 -11.71 -2.71
CA ASN A 23 -22.08 -12.37 -4.00
C ASN A 23 -22.43 -11.40 -5.16
N LYS A 24 -23.57 -10.71 -5.08
CA LYS A 24 -23.99 -9.70 -6.06
C LYS A 24 -23.01 -8.52 -6.14
N TYR A 25 -22.52 -8.04 -4.99
CA TYR A 25 -21.50 -7.00 -4.95
C TYR A 25 -20.23 -7.42 -5.69
N LYS A 26 -19.70 -8.60 -5.38
CA LYS A 26 -18.48 -9.13 -6.03
C LYS A 26 -18.67 -9.37 -7.54
N GLU A 27 -19.83 -9.85 -7.97
CA GLU A 27 -20.17 -10.00 -9.40
C GLU A 27 -20.16 -8.65 -10.11
N ARG A 28 -20.80 -7.63 -9.51
CA ARG A 28 -20.82 -6.26 -10.06
C ARG A 28 -19.41 -5.69 -10.18
N GLU A 29 -18.61 -5.75 -9.12
CA GLU A 29 -17.26 -5.19 -9.13
C GLU A 29 -16.34 -5.88 -10.16
N ARG A 30 -16.51 -7.20 -10.38
CA ARG A 30 -15.83 -7.93 -11.46
C ARG A 30 -16.28 -7.47 -12.84
N SER A 31 -17.59 -7.33 -13.05
CA SER A 31 -18.14 -6.90 -14.34
C SER A 31 -17.69 -5.51 -14.75
N LEU A 32 -17.42 -4.64 -13.75
CA LEU A 32 -16.91 -3.29 -13.95
C LEU A 32 -15.37 -3.22 -14.10
N GLY A 33 -14.67 -4.34 -13.90
CA GLY A 33 -13.20 -4.37 -13.96
C GLY A 33 -12.52 -3.78 -12.74
N HIS A 34 -13.24 -3.58 -11.64
CA HIS A 34 -12.69 -3.09 -10.37
C HIS A 34 -11.96 -4.19 -9.59
N ILE A 35 -12.31 -5.46 -9.85
CA ILE A 35 -11.68 -6.66 -9.32
C ILE A 35 -11.24 -7.53 -10.48
N LEU A 36 -9.99 -7.97 -10.46
CA LEU A 36 -9.39 -8.83 -11.47
C LEU A 36 -9.17 -10.24 -10.91
N ASP A 37 -9.61 -11.26 -11.66
CA ASP A 37 -9.33 -12.67 -11.35
C ASP A 37 -8.08 -13.19 -12.12
N LYS A 38 -7.56 -12.41 -13.07
CA LYS A 38 -6.36 -12.71 -13.87
C LYS A 38 -5.59 -11.43 -14.19
N PRO A 39 -4.28 -11.52 -14.50
CA PRO A 39 -3.47 -10.39 -14.91
C PRO A 39 -4.11 -9.58 -16.05
N ALA A 40 -4.06 -8.25 -15.92
CA ALA A 40 -4.56 -7.37 -16.97
C ALA A 40 -3.69 -7.46 -18.22
N PRO A 41 -4.29 -7.42 -19.44
CA PRO A 41 -3.53 -7.41 -20.68
C PRO A 41 -2.86 -6.06 -20.99
N VAL A 42 -3.29 -4.99 -20.29
CA VAL A 42 -2.85 -3.61 -20.45
C VAL A 42 -2.52 -2.99 -19.11
N LEU A 43 -1.71 -1.93 -19.12
CA LEU A 43 -1.44 -1.14 -17.92
C LEU A 43 -2.72 -0.40 -17.47
N LEU A 44 -3.06 -0.48 -16.20
CA LEU A 44 -4.29 0.11 -15.67
C LEU A 44 -4.05 1.39 -14.84
N THR A 45 -2.84 1.92 -14.79
CA THR A 45 -2.49 3.09 -13.96
C THR A 45 -3.38 4.29 -14.24
N THR A 46 -3.41 4.74 -15.49
CA THR A 46 -4.23 5.90 -15.91
C THR A 46 -5.72 5.56 -15.91
N PHE A 47 -6.08 4.34 -16.32
CA PHE A 47 -7.48 3.88 -16.28
C PHE A 47 -8.06 3.93 -14.86
N TYR A 48 -7.33 3.39 -13.88
CA TYR A 48 -7.76 3.47 -12.47
C TYR A 48 -7.95 4.92 -12.02
N ALA A 49 -6.99 5.79 -12.35
CA ALA A 49 -7.07 7.21 -11.99
C ALA A 49 -8.30 7.90 -12.59
N GLN A 50 -8.64 7.59 -13.85
CA GLN A 50 -9.84 8.11 -14.50
C GLN A 50 -11.11 7.62 -13.81
N MET A 51 -11.23 6.30 -13.57
CA MET A 51 -12.42 5.71 -12.94
C MET A 51 -12.66 6.25 -11.52
N VAL A 52 -11.59 6.52 -10.76
CA VAL A 52 -11.67 7.17 -9.44
C VAL A 52 -12.07 8.63 -9.56
N ALA A 53 -11.48 9.39 -10.49
CA ALA A 53 -11.79 10.81 -10.68
C ALA A 53 -13.24 11.04 -11.14
N GLU A 54 -13.78 10.13 -11.95
CA GLU A 54 -15.16 10.14 -12.43
C GLU A 54 -16.17 9.59 -11.40
N GLY A 55 -15.69 9.00 -10.29
CA GLY A 55 -16.52 8.42 -9.25
C GLY A 55 -17.07 7.02 -9.56
N SER A 56 -16.63 6.37 -10.62
CA SER A 56 -17.00 4.99 -10.97
C SER A 56 -16.40 3.99 -9.96
N ILE A 57 -15.17 4.23 -9.50
CA ILE A 57 -14.57 3.53 -8.36
C ILE A 57 -14.75 4.39 -7.12
N VAL A 58 -15.43 3.84 -6.12
CA VAL A 58 -15.62 4.50 -4.82
C VAL A 58 -14.29 4.60 -4.10
N SER A 59 -13.90 5.82 -3.74
CA SER A 59 -12.66 6.13 -3.01
C SER A 59 -12.89 7.25 -1.99
N ASN A 60 -11.94 7.43 -1.09
CA ASN A 60 -11.91 8.60 -0.24
C ASN A 60 -11.34 9.83 -0.97
N GLU A 61 -11.40 10.99 -0.32
CA GLU A 61 -10.88 12.24 -0.88
C GLU A 61 -9.40 12.15 -1.29
N TRP A 62 -8.55 11.51 -0.49
CA TRP A 62 -7.10 11.50 -0.69
C TRP A 62 -6.66 10.62 -1.85
N VAL A 63 -7.27 9.44 -2.01
CA VAL A 63 -7.05 8.58 -3.20
C VAL A 63 -7.54 9.31 -4.45
N ARG A 64 -8.70 9.97 -4.39
CA ARG A 64 -9.21 10.75 -5.52
C ARG A 64 -8.25 11.87 -5.91
N ARG A 65 -7.73 12.64 -4.94
CA ARG A 65 -6.73 13.70 -5.21
C ARG A 65 -5.42 13.17 -5.77
N ALA A 66 -4.96 12.00 -5.32
CA ALA A 66 -3.78 11.35 -5.89
C ALA A 66 -4.00 10.96 -7.36
N CYS A 67 -5.19 10.46 -7.69
CA CYS A 67 -5.60 10.16 -9.06
C CYS A 67 -5.72 11.41 -9.92
N GLU A 68 -6.37 12.46 -9.43
CA GLU A 68 -6.47 13.77 -10.08
C GLU A 68 -5.09 14.38 -10.34
N ARG A 69 -4.15 14.25 -9.38
CA ARG A 69 -2.75 14.67 -9.57
C ARG A 69 -2.12 13.96 -10.76
N HIS A 70 -2.25 12.63 -10.84
CA HIS A 70 -1.71 11.86 -11.97
C HIS A 70 -2.28 12.34 -13.31
N LEU A 71 -3.60 12.54 -13.41
CA LEU A 71 -4.25 13.00 -14.64
C LEU A 71 -3.84 14.42 -15.02
N LYS A 72 -3.70 15.33 -14.06
CA LYS A 72 -3.22 16.69 -14.31
C LYS A 72 -1.74 16.72 -14.70
N ASP A 73 -0.92 15.86 -14.07
CA ASP A 73 0.49 15.73 -14.44
C ASP A 73 0.65 15.18 -15.87
N LEU A 74 -0.21 14.26 -16.33
CA LEU A 74 -0.25 13.80 -17.71
C LEU A 74 -0.54 14.96 -18.67
N LYS A 75 -1.61 15.71 -18.42
CA LYS A 75 -1.97 16.88 -19.23
C LYS A 75 -0.83 17.91 -19.25
N ARG A 76 -0.24 18.20 -18.10
CA ARG A 76 0.86 19.14 -17.99
C ARG A 76 2.11 18.67 -18.73
N SER A 77 2.39 17.37 -18.73
CA SER A 77 3.50 16.78 -19.50
C SER A 77 3.37 17.00 -21.01
N GLU A 78 2.14 17.12 -21.52
CA GLU A 78 1.85 17.35 -22.94
C GLU A 78 1.82 18.84 -23.28
N GLU A 79 1.30 19.69 -22.39
CA GLU A 79 1.01 21.10 -22.65
C GLU A 79 2.13 22.06 -22.22
N ASP A 80 2.97 21.69 -21.25
CA ASP A 80 4.02 22.52 -20.65
C ASP A 80 5.42 22.00 -21.03
N PRO A 81 6.12 22.65 -21.98
CA PRO A 81 7.48 22.26 -22.38
C PRO A 81 8.50 22.28 -21.23
N ASP A 82 8.29 23.14 -20.22
CA ASP A 82 9.18 23.28 -19.07
C ASP A 82 8.87 22.27 -17.95
N TYR A 83 7.77 21.54 -18.05
CA TYR A 83 7.44 20.49 -17.10
C TYR A 83 8.44 19.33 -17.21
N PRO A 84 9.18 19.00 -16.15
CA PRO A 84 10.33 18.10 -16.28
C PRO A 84 9.96 16.61 -16.27
N TRP A 85 8.69 16.25 -16.05
CA TRP A 85 8.27 14.88 -15.86
C TRP A 85 7.41 14.36 -17.01
N VAL A 86 7.63 13.11 -17.39
CA VAL A 86 6.85 12.38 -18.38
C VAL A 86 6.47 11.01 -17.83
N PHE A 87 5.32 10.48 -18.25
CA PHE A 87 4.89 9.16 -17.87
C PHE A 87 5.33 8.13 -18.91
N ASP A 88 6.24 7.25 -18.53
CA ASP A 88 6.76 6.14 -19.32
C ASP A 88 5.99 4.87 -18.97
N GLU A 89 5.06 4.46 -19.84
CA GLU A 89 4.22 3.28 -19.62
C GLU A 89 5.03 1.97 -19.53
N GLU A 90 6.12 1.84 -20.29
CA GLU A 90 6.96 0.63 -20.24
C GLU A 90 7.67 0.51 -18.88
N LYS A 91 8.20 1.61 -18.36
CA LYS A 91 8.79 1.63 -17.02
C LYS A 91 7.74 1.39 -15.93
N ALA A 92 6.53 1.93 -16.09
CA ALA A 92 5.41 1.68 -15.19
C ALA A 92 5.03 0.21 -15.15
N TRP A 93 5.02 -0.43 -16.32
CA TRP A 93 4.52 -1.80 -16.44
C TRP A 93 5.57 -2.87 -16.11
N ARG A 94 6.86 -2.57 -16.21
CA ARG A 94 7.94 -3.52 -15.92
C ARG A 94 7.80 -4.22 -14.57
N PRO A 95 7.73 -3.51 -13.43
CA PRO A 95 7.60 -4.15 -12.10
C PRO A 95 6.27 -4.90 -11.96
N ILE A 96 5.18 -4.41 -12.53
CA ILE A 96 3.87 -5.08 -12.49
C ILE A 96 3.96 -6.41 -13.22
N ARG A 97 4.42 -6.42 -14.47
CA ARG A 97 4.62 -7.66 -15.24
C ARG A 97 5.59 -8.63 -14.59
N PHE A 98 6.64 -8.11 -13.94
CA PHE A 98 7.57 -8.93 -13.19
C PHE A 98 6.85 -9.64 -12.04
N ILE A 99 6.10 -8.92 -11.22
CA ILE A 99 5.35 -9.49 -10.09
C ILE A 99 4.37 -10.55 -10.58
N GLU A 100 3.55 -10.25 -11.57
CA GLU A 100 2.51 -11.16 -12.07
C GLU A 100 3.08 -12.41 -12.77
N LYS A 101 4.19 -12.27 -13.50
CA LYS A 101 4.73 -13.38 -14.31
C LYS A 101 5.84 -14.18 -13.62
N LYS A 102 6.53 -13.57 -12.65
CA LYS A 102 7.73 -14.18 -12.05
C LYS A 102 7.57 -14.49 -10.56
N CYS A 103 6.75 -13.71 -9.84
CA CYS A 103 6.51 -13.94 -8.43
C CYS A 103 5.38 -14.94 -8.20
N HIS A 104 5.53 -15.75 -7.15
CA HIS A 104 4.50 -16.70 -6.74
C HIS A 104 3.96 -16.33 -5.35
N PRO A 105 2.64 -16.48 -5.11
CA PRO A 105 2.05 -16.16 -3.81
C PRO A 105 2.73 -16.89 -2.66
N THR A 106 3.01 -16.18 -1.58
CA THR A 106 3.67 -16.77 -0.39
C THR A 106 2.67 -17.53 0.47
N LYS A 107 1.40 -17.11 0.46
CA LYS A 107 0.30 -17.66 1.27
C LYS A 107 -0.94 -17.92 0.42
N GLY A 108 -1.85 -18.75 0.96
CA GLY A 108 -3.10 -19.11 0.30
C GLY A 108 -2.94 -20.11 -0.85
N ASN A 109 -4.06 -20.42 -1.50
CA ASN A 109 -4.15 -21.39 -2.61
C ASN A 109 -4.11 -20.71 -3.99
N PHE A 110 -3.60 -19.51 -4.08
CA PHE A 110 -3.49 -18.79 -5.36
C PHE A 110 -2.31 -19.33 -6.18
N LYS A 111 -2.54 -19.54 -7.47
CA LYS A 111 -1.50 -20.00 -8.40
C LYS A 111 -0.61 -18.88 -8.90
N HIS A 112 -1.16 -17.68 -9.03
CA HIS A 112 -0.49 -16.49 -9.55
C HIS A 112 -0.84 -15.27 -8.71
N LEU A 113 0.07 -14.29 -8.69
CA LEU A 113 -0.25 -12.96 -8.21
C LEU A 113 -0.98 -12.20 -9.32
N VAL A 114 -2.09 -11.58 -8.95
CA VAL A 114 -2.87 -10.71 -9.83
C VAL A 114 -2.84 -9.32 -9.22
N MET A 115 -2.15 -8.41 -9.88
CA MET A 115 -2.11 -7.02 -9.46
C MET A 115 -3.47 -6.37 -9.72
N GLN A 116 -4.11 -5.87 -8.69
CA GLN A 116 -5.41 -5.21 -8.78
C GLN A 116 -5.27 -3.78 -9.34
N PRO A 117 -6.32 -3.17 -9.89
CA PRO A 117 -6.24 -1.84 -10.52
C PRO A 117 -5.60 -0.76 -9.64
N TRP A 118 -5.90 -0.75 -8.34
CA TRP A 118 -5.28 0.18 -7.39
C TRP A 118 -3.76 -0.06 -7.22
N GLN A 119 -3.31 -1.31 -7.31
CA GLN A 119 -1.89 -1.66 -7.27
C GLN A 119 -1.19 -1.25 -8.56
N HIS A 120 -1.86 -1.38 -9.72
CA HIS A 120 -1.37 -0.79 -10.98
C HIS A 120 -1.19 0.71 -10.86
N PHE A 121 -2.12 1.41 -10.19
CA PHE A 121 -2.01 2.85 -9.97
C PHE A 121 -0.80 3.20 -9.11
N ILE A 122 -0.61 2.53 -7.99
CA ILE A 122 0.52 2.78 -7.09
C ILE A 122 1.86 2.47 -7.77
N VAL A 123 2.02 1.23 -8.24
CA VAL A 123 3.30 0.78 -8.82
C VAL A 123 3.58 1.51 -10.12
N GLY A 124 2.57 1.64 -10.99
CA GLY A 124 2.73 2.35 -12.24
C GLY A 124 3.09 3.82 -12.05
N SER A 125 2.49 4.50 -11.05
CA SER A 125 2.86 5.89 -10.75
C SER A 125 4.29 6.00 -10.20
N MET A 126 4.68 5.15 -9.25
CA MET A 126 6.03 5.17 -8.66
C MET A 126 7.14 4.95 -9.69
N PHE A 127 6.92 4.07 -10.67
CA PHE A 127 7.95 3.68 -11.62
C PHE A 127 7.83 4.36 -12.98
N GLY A 128 6.63 4.78 -13.39
CA GLY A 128 6.36 5.35 -14.70
C GLY A 128 6.67 6.84 -14.82
N TRP A 129 6.50 7.61 -13.76
CA TRP A 129 6.87 9.02 -13.79
C TRP A 129 8.39 9.19 -13.76
N VAL A 130 8.96 9.73 -14.83
CA VAL A 130 10.41 9.93 -14.99
C VAL A 130 10.72 11.34 -15.47
N ASN A 131 11.94 11.79 -15.18
CA ASN A 131 12.44 13.04 -15.73
C ASN A 131 12.69 12.87 -17.24
N LYS A 132 12.20 13.79 -18.08
CA LYS A 132 12.26 13.69 -19.54
C LYS A 132 13.67 13.72 -20.12
N ASP A 133 14.62 14.39 -19.45
CA ASP A 133 16.00 14.53 -19.93
C ASP A 133 16.88 13.36 -19.48
N THR A 134 16.72 12.90 -18.23
CA THR A 134 17.58 11.87 -17.64
C THR A 134 16.96 10.48 -17.62
N GLY A 135 15.66 10.37 -17.82
CA GLY A 135 14.91 9.12 -17.67
C GLY A 135 14.84 8.57 -16.24
N MET A 136 15.32 9.33 -15.24
CA MET A 136 15.36 8.91 -13.86
C MET A 136 14.00 9.06 -13.18
N ARG A 137 13.70 8.15 -12.27
CA ARG A 137 12.45 8.11 -11.49
C ARG A 137 12.19 9.44 -10.78
N ARG A 138 10.95 9.95 -10.94
CA ARG A 138 10.48 11.14 -10.22
C ARG A 138 10.37 10.86 -8.72
N PHE A 139 9.61 9.82 -8.36
CA PHE A 139 9.32 9.51 -6.98
C PHE A 139 10.47 8.75 -6.34
N ARG A 140 10.99 9.30 -5.24
CA ARG A 140 12.04 8.71 -4.41
C ARG A 140 11.49 8.23 -3.05
N GLU A 141 10.31 8.67 -2.70
CA GLU A 141 9.59 8.25 -1.51
C GLU A 141 8.13 7.95 -1.86
N SER A 142 7.52 7.06 -1.11
CA SER A 142 6.09 6.76 -1.26
C SER A 142 5.47 6.41 0.09
N LEU A 143 4.31 7.00 0.40
CA LEU A 143 3.47 6.59 1.52
C LEU A 143 2.25 5.84 0.99
N ILE A 144 2.14 4.57 1.35
CA ILE A 144 1.03 3.68 1.02
C ILE A 144 0.30 3.35 2.32
N PHE A 145 -0.82 4.02 2.53
CA PHE A 145 -1.64 3.90 3.72
C PHE A 145 -2.93 3.16 3.36
N VAL A 146 -3.03 1.89 3.74
CA VAL A 146 -4.12 1.00 3.35
C VAL A 146 -4.44 -0.01 4.45
N GLY A 147 -5.70 -0.35 4.65
CA GLY A 147 -6.16 -1.25 5.70
C GLY A 147 -5.46 -2.61 5.72
N ARG A 148 -5.60 -3.34 6.82
CA ARG A 148 -5.07 -4.72 6.95
C ARG A 148 -5.66 -5.65 5.87
N LYS A 149 -4.93 -6.72 5.52
CA LYS A 149 -5.35 -7.78 4.57
C LYS A 149 -5.47 -7.36 3.10
N ASN A 150 -5.00 -6.17 2.73
CA ASN A 150 -4.96 -5.71 1.34
C ASN A 150 -3.75 -6.22 0.52
N GLY A 151 -3.01 -7.21 1.00
CA GLY A 151 -1.92 -7.83 0.23
C GLY A 151 -0.61 -7.05 0.25
N LYS A 152 -0.38 -6.21 1.28
CA LYS A 152 0.86 -5.41 1.44
C LYS A 152 2.12 -6.26 1.33
N THR A 153 2.21 -7.33 2.10
CA THR A 153 3.40 -8.20 2.17
C THR A 153 3.78 -8.82 0.82
N GLU A 154 2.79 -9.21 0.01
CA GLU A 154 3.04 -9.76 -1.33
C GLU A 154 3.58 -8.69 -2.27
N LEU A 155 3.02 -7.47 -2.20
CA LEU A 155 3.46 -6.32 -2.98
C LEU A 155 4.89 -5.92 -2.60
N GLU A 156 5.18 -5.80 -1.31
CA GLU A 156 6.51 -5.46 -0.77
C GLU A 156 7.57 -6.47 -1.19
N SER A 157 7.25 -7.76 -1.07
CA SER A 157 8.18 -8.83 -1.46
C SER A 157 8.47 -8.80 -2.96
N GLY A 158 7.44 -8.66 -3.79
CA GLY A 158 7.59 -8.59 -5.25
C GLY A 158 8.38 -7.37 -5.70
N LEU A 159 8.15 -6.21 -5.07
CA LEU A 159 8.92 -4.99 -5.34
C LEU A 159 10.38 -5.13 -4.88
N ALA A 160 10.63 -5.74 -3.72
CA ALA A 160 11.99 -5.96 -3.22
C ALA A 160 12.79 -6.89 -4.15
N ASP A 161 12.16 -7.97 -4.64
CA ASP A 161 12.79 -8.89 -5.60
C ASP A 161 13.08 -8.18 -6.94
N TYR A 162 12.16 -7.31 -7.42
CA TYR A 162 12.36 -6.49 -8.61
C TYR A 162 13.53 -5.50 -8.44
N MET A 163 13.54 -4.77 -7.34
CA MET A 163 14.54 -3.74 -7.06
C MET A 163 15.94 -4.31 -6.83
N ALA A 164 16.03 -5.54 -6.31
CA ALA A 164 17.31 -6.22 -6.09
C ALA A 164 17.98 -6.72 -7.38
N GLY A 165 17.19 -6.97 -8.45
CA GLY A 165 17.76 -7.62 -9.63
C GLY A 165 17.43 -6.97 -10.97
N PHE A 166 16.38 -6.16 -11.08
CA PHE A 166 15.78 -5.83 -12.37
C PHE A 166 15.49 -4.33 -12.59
N ASP A 167 15.79 -3.47 -11.60
CA ASP A 167 15.62 -2.01 -11.70
C ASP A 167 16.77 -1.29 -12.44
N GLY A 168 17.82 -2.03 -12.80
CA GLY A 168 18.95 -1.50 -13.59
C GLY A 168 20.08 -0.87 -12.77
N GLU A 169 20.08 -1.03 -11.45
CA GLU A 169 21.14 -0.55 -10.57
C GLU A 169 22.23 -1.64 -10.36
N ASN A 170 23.48 -1.22 -10.17
CA ASN A 170 24.59 -2.12 -9.81
C ASN A 170 24.79 -2.20 -8.31
N GLY A 171 24.91 -3.41 -7.77
CA GLY A 171 25.06 -3.65 -6.34
C GLY A 171 23.92 -3.07 -5.50
N PRO A 172 22.63 -3.24 -5.88
CA PRO A 172 21.54 -2.63 -5.17
C PRO A 172 21.35 -3.29 -3.81
N ASN A 173 21.39 -2.50 -2.73
CA ASN A 173 21.02 -2.94 -1.40
C ASN A 173 19.54 -2.63 -1.15
N VAL A 174 18.80 -3.68 -0.83
CA VAL A 174 17.35 -3.66 -0.55
C VAL A 174 17.13 -4.02 0.92
N TYR A 175 16.31 -3.23 1.61
CA TYR A 175 16.08 -3.41 3.04
C TYR A 175 14.59 -3.53 3.36
N PHE A 176 14.25 -4.58 4.11
CA PHE A 176 12.99 -4.65 4.85
C PHE A 176 13.21 -4.11 6.25
N LEU A 177 12.45 -3.10 6.61
CA LEU A 177 12.57 -2.36 7.87
C LEU A 177 11.26 -2.44 8.65
N ALA A 178 11.37 -2.74 9.93
CA ALA A 178 10.25 -2.71 10.87
C ALA A 178 10.74 -2.27 12.24
N ASN A 179 9.81 -1.94 13.14
CA ASN A 179 10.16 -1.53 14.49
C ASN A 179 10.91 -2.64 15.22
N SER A 180 10.48 -3.89 15.10
CA SER A 180 11.15 -5.05 15.69
C SER A 180 11.87 -5.92 14.66
N GLN A 181 12.91 -6.65 15.12
CA GLN A 181 13.63 -7.62 14.29
C GLN A 181 12.72 -8.78 13.83
N GLN A 182 11.75 -9.17 14.64
CA GLN A 182 10.82 -10.23 14.29
C GLN A 182 9.94 -9.83 13.10
N GLN A 183 9.42 -8.60 13.10
CA GLN A 183 8.57 -8.10 12.01
C GLN A 183 9.36 -7.95 10.71
N SER A 184 10.53 -7.30 10.72
CA SER A 184 11.37 -7.19 9.51
C SER A 184 11.78 -8.56 8.96
N ARG A 185 11.98 -9.54 9.85
CA ARG A 185 12.25 -10.91 9.46
C ARG A 185 11.08 -11.60 8.76
N LEU A 186 9.82 -11.30 9.15
CA LEU A 186 8.64 -11.85 8.48
C LEU A 186 8.57 -11.42 7.00
N LEU A 187 8.88 -10.16 6.70
CA LEU A 187 8.93 -9.66 5.32
C LEU A 187 10.06 -10.34 4.52
N PHE A 188 11.23 -10.46 5.13
CA PHE A 188 12.35 -11.16 4.51
C PHE A 188 12.02 -12.63 4.19
N GLU A 189 11.37 -13.35 5.11
CA GLU A 189 10.94 -14.73 4.88
C GLU A 189 9.81 -14.82 3.81
N ALA A 190 8.97 -13.79 3.69
CA ALA A 190 7.98 -13.74 2.62
C ALA A 190 8.67 -13.63 1.24
N SER A 191 9.59 -12.68 1.04
CA SER A 191 10.41 -12.58 -0.17
C SER A 191 11.17 -13.88 -0.46
N ARG A 192 11.82 -14.44 0.55
CA ARG A 192 12.53 -15.72 0.44
C ARG A 192 11.61 -16.89 0.03
N SER A 193 10.37 -16.92 0.55
CA SER A 193 9.37 -17.92 0.17
C SER A 193 8.90 -17.70 -1.27
N MET A 194 8.66 -16.45 -1.68
CA MET A 194 8.28 -16.07 -3.05
C MET A 194 9.33 -16.55 -4.05
N ILE A 195 10.60 -16.27 -3.79
CA ILE A 195 11.72 -16.71 -4.62
C ILE A 195 11.78 -18.24 -4.72
N ARG A 196 11.68 -18.95 -3.59
CA ARG A 196 11.75 -20.42 -3.58
C ARG A 196 10.62 -21.11 -4.33
N LYS A 197 9.42 -20.51 -4.33
CA LYS A 197 8.25 -21.03 -5.04
C LYS A 197 8.29 -20.76 -6.53
N SER A 198 9.07 -19.78 -6.98
CA SER A 198 9.24 -19.45 -8.40
C SER A 198 10.46 -20.16 -8.97
N PRO A 199 10.32 -21.10 -9.91
CA PRO A 199 11.46 -21.73 -10.59
C PRO A 199 12.38 -20.69 -11.24
N TRP A 200 11.78 -19.66 -11.86
CA TRP A 200 12.53 -18.61 -12.56
C TRP A 200 13.34 -17.72 -11.60
N LEU A 201 12.80 -17.38 -10.43
CA LEU A 201 13.51 -16.58 -9.41
C LEU A 201 14.56 -17.42 -8.69
N SER A 202 14.27 -18.70 -8.37
CA SER A 202 15.17 -19.59 -7.63
C SER A 202 16.47 -19.92 -8.40
N GLU A 203 16.44 -19.84 -9.74
CA GLU A 203 17.64 -19.97 -10.56
C GLU A 203 18.55 -18.72 -10.52
N ARG A 204 18.02 -17.57 -10.08
CA ARG A 204 18.68 -16.26 -10.16
C ARG A 204 19.07 -15.68 -8.81
N PHE A 205 18.31 -16.01 -7.79
CA PHE A 205 18.56 -15.56 -6.42
C PHE A 205 19.15 -16.68 -5.57
N VAL A 206 20.06 -16.32 -4.68
CA VAL A 206 20.69 -17.23 -3.70
C VAL A 206 20.24 -16.82 -2.30
N PRO A 207 19.16 -17.45 -1.76
CA PRO A 207 18.65 -17.14 -0.43
C PRO A 207 19.52 -17.76 0.65
N ASN A 208 20.19 -16.93 1.45
CA ASN A 208 20.91 -17.32 2.66
C ASN A 208 20.08 -17.02 3.92
N ARG A 209 20.63 -17.32 5.09
CA ARG A 209 19.95 -17.09 6.38
C ARG A 209 19.73 -15.60 6.69
N SER A 210 20.69 -14.74 6.36
CA SER A 210 20.71 -13.31 6.71
C SER A 210 20.49 -12.37 5.53
N GLU A 211 20.69 -12.85 4.32
CA GLU A 211 20.55 -12.07 3.09
C GLU A 211 20.09 -12.95 1.93
N ILE A 212 19.46 -12.34 0.95
CA ILE A 212 19.17 -12.95 -0.36
C ILE A 212 20.04 -12.21 -1.37
N ARG A 213 20.87 -12.94 -2.11
CA ARG A 213 21.75 -12.37 -3.13
C ARG A 213 21.20 -12.54 -4.52
N PHE A 214 21.42 -11.52 -5.36
CA PHE A 214 21.22 -11.61 -6.81
C PHE A 214 22.59 -11.46 -7.49
N PRO A 215 23.27 -12.56 -7.84
CA PRO A 215 24.67 -12.53 -8.29
C PRO A 215 24.91 -11.71 -9.56
N ALA A 216 23.93 -11.62 -10.47
CA ALA A 216 24.11 -10.94 -11.74
C ALA A 216 24.37 -9.42 -11.62
N THR A 217 23.86 -8.77 -10.57
CA THR A 217 24.10 -7.35 -10.30
C THR A 217 24.78 -7.10 -8.96
N ASP A 218 25.19 -8.15 -8.24
CA ASP A 218 25.66 -8.11 -6.84
C ASP A 218 24.64 -7.51 -5.87
N GLY A 219 23.35 -7.65 -6.22
CA GLY A 219 22.22 -7.15 -5.43
C GLY A 219 22.01 -7.97 -4.15
N LYS A 220 21.47 -7.32 -3.10
CA LYS A 220 21.20 -7.96 -1.81
C LYS A 220 19.88 -7.49 -1.21
N ILE A 221 19.13 -8.44 -0.65
CA ILE A 221 17.94 -8.15 0.17
C ILE A 221 18.24 -8.55 1.61
N MET A 222 17.97 -7.66 2.55
CA MET A 222 18.29 -7.82 3.97
C MET A 222 17.13 -7.34 4.85
N ALA A 223 17.01 -7.91 6.06
CA ALA A 223 16.10 -7.40 7.09
C ALA A 223 16.86 -6.59 8.13
N MET A 224 16.31 -5.46 8.54
CA MET A 224 16.87 -4.58 9.57
C MET A 224 15.76 -4.07 10.49
N SER A 225 16.09 -3.79 11.75
CA SER A 225 15.16 -3.24 12.72
C SER A 225 15.69 -1.96 13.36
N ALA A 226 14.78 -1.19 13.97
CA ALA A 226 15.14 0.01 14.73
C ALA A 226 16.09 -0.27 15.91
N GLU A 227 16.00 -1.44 16.51
CA GLU A 227 16.78 -1.86 17.69
C GLU A 227 18.28 -2.03 17.43
N LYS A 228 18.72 -2.23 16.19
CA LYS A 228 20.16 -2.42 15.89
C LYS A 228 20.87 -1.11 15.64
N SER A 229 21.81 -0.78 16.49
CA SER A 229 22.53 0.50 16.55
C SER A 229 23.56 0.74 15.45
N ASN A 230 24.02 -0.27 14.69
CA ASN A 230 25.11 -0.12 13.72
C ASN A 230 24.56 -0.07 12.29
N LYS A 231 24.14 1.14 11.83
CA LYS A 231 23.49 1.40 10.55
C LYS A 231 24.37 2.24 9.61
N ASP A 232 25.57 2.63 10.07
CA ASP A 232 26.53 3.36 9.27
C ASP A 232 27.08 2.49 8.16
N GLY A 233 27.10 3.00 6.91
CA GLY A 233 27.59 2.29 5.74
C GLY A 233 26.52 1.59 4.91
N ALA A 234 25.22 1.75 5.22
CA ALA A 234 24.17 1.32 4.31
C ALA A 234 24.22 2.12 3.00
N ASN A 235 24.08 1.42 1.87
CA ASN A 235 24.01 2.05 0.54
C ASN A 235 22.67 1.66 -0.08
N VAL A 236 21.63 2.39 0.30
CA VAL A 236 20.22 2.02 0.07
C VAL A 236 19.79 2.34 -1.35
N HIS A 237 19.40 1.31 -2.11
CA HIS A 237 18.70 1.45 -3.37
C HIS A 237 17.18 1.35 -3.17
N PHE A 238 16.73 0.42 -2.33
CA PHE A 238 15.33 0.27 -1.97
C PHE A 238 15.17 -0.02 -0.50
N ALA A 239 14.23 0.66 0.14
CA ALA A 239 13.87 0.42 1.53
C ALA A 239 12.35 0.36 1.68
N VAL A 240 11.85 -0.65 2.37
CA VAL A 240 10.44 -0.77 2.75
C VAL A 240 10.34 -0.67 4.26
N PHE A 241 9.66 0.36 4.73
CA PHE A 241 9.26 0.53 6.11
C PHE A 241 7.85 -0.01 6.29
N ASP A 242 7.73 -1.18 6.91
CA ASP A 242 6.43 -1.77 7.24
C ASP A 242 5.97 -1.30 8.62
N GLU A 243 4.65 -1.14 8.76
CA GLU A 243 3.97 -0.75 9.98
C GLU A 243 4.58 0.51 10.63
N ILE A 244 4.76 1.58 9.81
CA ILE A 244 5.40 2.83 10.24
C ILE A 244 4.69 3.49 11.45
N TYR A 245 3.42 3.12 11.72
CA TYR A 245 2.68 3.60 12.89
C TYR A 245 3.31 3.17 14.23
N GLU A 246 4.24 2.22 14.25
CA GLU A 246 4.94 1.78 15.48
C GLU A 246 6.18 2.62 15.78
N TYR A 247 6.63 3.47 14.84
CA TYR A 247 7.84 4.27 15.01
C TYR A 247 7.57 5.51 15.85
N GLN A 248 8.44 5.74 16.85
CA GLN A 248 8.34 6.87 17.78
C GLN A 248 9.10 8.12 17.26
N ASP A 249 10.11 7.91 16.42
CA ASP A 249 10.97 8.98 15.92
C ASP A 249 11.48 8.71 14.49
N TYR A 250 12.19 9.70 13.94
CA TYR A 250 12.76 9.65 12.60
C TYR A 250 14.16 9.03 12.50
N SER A 251 14.73 8.51 13.59
CA SER A 251 16.14 8.10 13.64
C SER A 251 16.50 7.11 12.54
N LEU A 252 15.75 5.99 12.42
CA LEU A 252 16.00 5.00 11.38
C LEU A 252 15.66 5.53 9.98
N ILE A 253 14.58 6.30 9.87
CA ILE A 253 14.14 6.89 8.61
C ILE A 253 15.24 7.78 8.03
N ASN A 254 15.80 8.68 8.86
CA ASN A 254 16.85 9.61 8.45
C ASN A 254 18.14 8.88 8.04
N VAL A 255 18.54 7.82 8.76
CA VAL A 255 19.68 6.99 8.37
C VAL A 255 19.47 6.39 6.98
N MET A 256 18.30 5.82 6.71
CA MET A 256 18.02 5.23 5.39
C MET A 256 17.94 6.29 4.27
N LYS A 257 17.32 7.44 4.53
CA LYS A 257 17.27 8.57 3.57
C LYS A 257 18.67 9.08 3.23
N ASN A 258 19.52 9.28 4.23
CA ASN A 258 20.91 9.73 4.02
C ASN A 258 21.74 8.68 3.27
N SER A 259 21.44 7.39 3.46
CA SER A 259 22.13 6.28 2.79
C SER A 259 21.74 6.11 1.31
N CYS A 260 20.74 6.86 0.81
CA CYS A 260 20.33 6.87 -0.59
C CYS A 260 21.12 7.83 -1.48
N VAL A 261 21.92 8.73 -0.92
CA VAL A 261 22.50 9.91 -1.61
C VAL A 261 23.39 9.51 -2.81
N THR A 262 24.07 8.37 -2.73
CA THR A 262 24.97 7.89 -3.79
C THR A 262 24.26 7.08 -4.89
N ARG A 263 22.95 6.79 -4.71
CA ARG A 263 22.19 6.02 -5.67
C ARG A 263 21.51 6.90 -6.71
N THR A 264 21.46 6.40 -7.93
CA THR A 264 20.92 7.16 -9.07
C THR A 264 19.40 7.35 -8.95
N GLN A 265 18.68 6.28 -8.66
CA GLN A 265 17.21 6.30 -8.54
C GLN A 265 16.68 5.45 -7.37
N PRO A 266 17.09 5.76 -6.13
CA PRO A 266 16.61 5.03 -4.97
C PRO A 266 15.11 5.23 -4.75
N LEU A 267 14.49 4.31 -4.01
CA LEU A 267 13.09 4.42 -3.61
C LEU A 267 12.91 3.95 -2.17
N ILE A 268 12.27 4.77 -1.35
CA ILE A 268 11.84 4.41 0.00
C ILE A 268 10.32 4.33 0.01
N VAL A 269 9.78 3.21 0.46
CA VAL A 269 8.35 2.96 0.57
C VAL A 269 7.98 2.82 2.04
N TYR A 270 7.07 3.66 2.50
CA TYR A 270 6.41 3.53 3.79
C TYR A 270 5.03 2.90 3.54
N ILE A 271 4.81 1.71 4.08
CA ILE A 271 3.54 1.00 3.90
C ILE A 271 2.96 0.62 5.25
N THR A 272 1.69 0.96 5.49
CA THR A 272 1.15 0.88 6.85
C THR A 272 -0.37 0.92 6.91
N THR A 273 -0.90 0.66 8.09
CA THR A 273 -2.25 1.03 8.54
C THR A 273 -2.18 2.21 9.50
N ALA A 274 -3.32 2.73 9.94
CA ALA A 274 -3.38 3.58 11.12
C ALA A 274 -2.93 2.83 12.38
N GLY A 275 -2.52 3.57 13.39
CA GLY A 275 -2.11 3.08 14.69
C GLY A 275 -2.65 3.96 15.81
N PHE A 276 -2.15 3.69 17.02
CA PHE A 276 -2.50 4.43 18.23
C PHE A 276 -1.45 5.44 18.66
N VAL A 277 -0.30 5.48 17.97
CA VAL A 277 0.73 6.50 18.19
C VAL A 277 0.33 7.74 17.40
N LEU A 278 -0.07 8.79 18.12
CA LEU A 278 -0.62 10.02 17.53
C LEU A 278 0.43 11.17 17.41
N ASP A 279 1.63 10.96 17.91
CA ASP A 279 2.75 11.91 17.91
C ASP A 279 4.01 11.39 17.19
N GLY A 280 3.86 10.32 16.42
CA GLY A 280 4.96 9.68 15.69
C GLY A 280 5.05 10.11 14.22
N PRO A 281 6.09 9.65 13.51
CA PRO A 281 6.37 10.00 12.12
C PRO A 281 5.20 9.78 11.14
N LEU A 282 4.32 8.80 11.39
CA LEU A 282 3.18 8.54 10.52
C LEU A 282 2.22 9.73 10.47
N MET A 283 1.95 10.39 11.61
CA MET A 283 1.03 11.53 11.65
C MET A 283 1.56 12.69 10.81
N ASP A 284 2.82 13.04 10.98
CA ASP A 284 3.48 14.09 10.18
C ASP A 284 3.44 13.74 8.68
N MET A 285 3.71 12.47 8.32
CA MET A 285 3.66 12.00 6.93
C MET A 285 2.27 12.10 6.33
N VAL A 286 1.23 11.78 7.10
CA VAL A 286 -0.17 11.88 6.64
C VAL A 286 -0.57 13.34 6.48
N GLU A 287 -0.23 14.21 7.41
CA GLU A 287 -0.49 15.66 7.31
C GLU A 287 0.22 16.27 6.10
N GLN A 288 1.51 15.96 5.91
CA GLN A 288 2.28 16.40 4.74
C GLN A 288 1.66 15.89 3.43
N ALA A 289 1.21 14.63 3.41
CA ALA A 289 0.57 14.06 2.24
C ALA A 289 -0.75 14.76 1.90
N GLN A 290 -1.58 15.05 2.91
CA GLN A 290 -2.83 15.76 2.74
C GLN A 290 -2.60 17.18 2.23
N ASP A 291 -1.62 17.90 2.78
CA ASP A 291 -1.25 19.23 2.32
C ASP A 291 -0.75 19.22 0.88
N THR A 292 0.18 18.32 0.56
CA THR A 292 0.70 18.15 -0.80
C THR A 292 -0.40 17.81 -1.80
N LEU A 293 -1.33 16.92 -1.45
CA LEU A 293 -2.45 16.54 -2.33
C LEU A 293 -3.50 17.64 -2.49
N LYS A 294 -3.65 18.55 -1.52
CA LYS A 294 -4.49 19.76 -1.66
C LYS A 294 -3.86 20.80 -2.59
N ASN A 295 -2.54 20.99 -2.48
CA ASN A 295 -1.81 22.09 -3.09
C ASN A 295 -0.85 21.62 -4.20
N TYR A 296 -1.03 20.44 -4.77
CA TYR A 296 -0.07 19.81 -5.69
C TYR A 296 0.24 20.62 -6.97
N GLY A 297 -0.56 21.62 -7.30
CA GLY A 297 -0.31 22.51 -8.43
C GLY A 297 0.94 23.38 -8.27
N ASP A 298 1.34 23.66 -7.03
CA ASP A 298 2.42 24.58 -6.69
C ASP A 298 3.76 23.87 -6.52
N ASP A 299 3.78 22.55 -6.26
CA ASP A 299 4.99 21.76 -6.06
C ASP A 299 5.25 20.76 -7.18
N ILE A 300 5.77 21.28 -8.30
CA ILE A 300 6.24 20.44 -9.44
C ILE A 300 7.45 19.58 -9.08
N ASN A 301 8.15 19.92 -8.00
CA ASN A 301 9.35 19.25 -7.54
C ASN A 301 9.06 18.15 -6.53
N SER A 302 7.81 17.97 -6.13
CA SER A 302 7.44 16.90 -5.18
C SER A 302 7.89 15.53 -5.68
N ARG A 303 8.73 14.88 -4.88
CA ARG A 303 9.32 13.58 -5.17
C ARG A 303 8.74 12.46 -4.32
N THR A 304 7.61 12.72 -3.67
CA THR A 304 6.88 11.73 -2.88
C THR A 304 5.55 11.39 -3.52
N PHE A 305 5.31 10.10 -3.67
CA PHE A 305 4.03 9.55 -4.08
C PHE A 305 3.19 9.22 -2.86
N TYR A 306 1.90 9.56 -2.89
CA TYR A 306 0.98 9.33 -1.78
C TYR A 306 -0.22 8.52 -2.25
N TYR A 307 -0.56 7.48 -1.49
CA TYR A 307 -1.81 6.73 -1.62
C TYR A 307 -2.39 6.50 -0.22
N ILE A 308 -3.42 7.26 0.13
CA ILE A 308 -4.03 7.24 1.47
C ILE A 308 -5.46 6.75 1.36
N ALA A 309 -5.65 5.45 1.61
CA ALA A 309 -6.94 4.78 1.63
C ALA A 309 -7.46 4.66 3.06
N SER A 310 -8.53 5.37 3.35
CA SER A 310 -9.21 5.39 4.65
C SER A 310 -10.71 5.61 4.46
N LEU A 311 -11.54 5.35 5.45
CA LEU A 311 -12.87 5.96 5.47
C LEU A 311 -12.73 7.47 5.67
N ASP A 312 -13.65 8.26 5.14
CA ASP A 312 -13.65 9.72 5.31
C ASP A 312 -14.09 10.11 6.73
N ASN A 313 -14.93 9.31 7.36
CA ASN A 313 -15.39 9.51 8.73
C ASN A 313 -15.93 8.22 9.34
N GLU A 314 -16.11 8.21 10.66
CA GLU A 314 -16.57 7.04 11.42
C GLU A 314 -17.97 6.56 11.03
N LYS A 315 -18.88 7.45 10.57
CA LYS A 315 -20.25 7.05 10.18
C LYS A 315 -20.26 6.08 9.00
N GLU A 316 -19.25 6.14 8.14
CA GLU A 316 -19.11 5.25 6.98
C GLU A 316 -18.82 3.79 7.38
N THR A 317 -18.49 3.53 8.63
CA THR A 317 -18.37 2.15 9.14
C THR A 317 -19.67 1.38 9.08
N GLU A 318 -20.80 2.08 9.11
CA GLU A 318 -22.15 1.51 9.00
C GLU A 318 -22.56 1.17 7.55
N GLU A 319 -21.72 1.51 6.58
CA GLU A 319 -22.00 1.36 5.15
C GLU A 319 -20.95 0.47 4.48
N PRO A 320 -21.10 -0.87 4.49
CA PRO A 320 -20.10 -1.79 3.93
C PRO A 320 -19.74 -1.53 2.46
N THR A 321 -20.60 -0.87 1.68
CA THR A 321 -20.29 -0.38 0.33
C THR A 321 -19.15 0.63 0.30
N LYS A 322 -18.95 1.38 1.40
CA LYS A 322 -17.88 2.38 1.53
C LYS A 322 -16.57 1.81 2.08
N TRP A 323 -16.58 0.58 2.60
CA TRP A 323 -15.37 -0.03 3.15
C TRP A 323 -14.24 -0.19 2.13
N VAL A 324 -14.58 -0.20 0.85
CA VAL A 324 -13.61 -0.17 -0.26
C VAL A 324 -12.68 1.04 -0.21
N LYS A 325 -13.12 2.17 0.37
CA LYS A 325 -12.30 3.38 0.54
C LYS A 325 -11.02 3.10 1.33
N ALA A 326 -11.10 2.26 2.37
CA ALA A 326 -9.96 1.86 3.20
C ALA A 326 -9.37 0.52 2.76
N ASN A 327 -10.16 -0.31 2.07
CA ASN A 327 -9.83 -1.68 1.70
C ASN A 327 -10.06 -1.92 0.21
N PRO A 328 -9.20 -1.42 -0.67
CA PRO A 328 -9.41 -1.55 -2.12
C PRO A 328 -9.44 -3.00 -2.61
N ASN A 329 -8.96 -3.98 -1.83
CA ASN A 329 -9.09 -5.41 -2.10
C ASN A 329 -10.31 -6.06 -1.43
N ILE A 330 -11.28 -5.29 -0.93
CA ILE A 330 -12.40 -5.83 -0.13
C ILE A 330 -13.19 -6.90 -0.88
N GLY A 331 -13.34 -6.77 -2.19
CA GLY A 331 -14.00 -7.76 -3.02
C GLY A 331 -13.30 -9.13 -3.10
N LEU A 332 -12.01 -9.19 -2.74
CA LEU A 332 -11.23 -10.42 -2.60
C LEU A 332 -11.25 -10.99 -1.17
N MET A 333 -11.75 -10.22 -0.20
CA MET A 333 -11.81 -10.61 1.20
C MET A 333 -13.07 -11.43 1.52
N GLN A 334 -13.10 -12.00 2.73
CA GLN A 334 -14.28 -12.71 3.27
C GLN A 334 -15.27 -11.68 3.86
N MET A 335 -15.94 -10.93 3.00
CA MET A 335 -16.82 -9.83 3.42
C MET A 335 -17.97 -10.28 4.34
N VAL A 336 -18.48 -11.49 4.17
CA VAL A 336 -19.55 -12.03 5.04
C VAL A 336 -19.06 -12.09 6.49
N ASP A 337 -17.87 -12.67 6.69
CA ASP A 337 -17.26 -12.78 8.01
C ASP A 337 -16.87 -11.40 8.53
N MET A 338 -16.31 -10.52 7.68
CA MET A 338 -15.99 -9.14 8.08
C MET A 338 -17.19 -8.37 8.61
N ILE A 339 -18.35 -8.48 7.97
CA ILE A 339 -19.59 -7.82 8.42
C ILE A 339 -20.06 -8.39 9.75
N ALA A 340 -20.01 -9.72 9.92
CA ALA A 340 -20.39 -10.38 11.18
C ALA A 340 -19.45 -10.01 12.33
N ASP A 341 -18.14 -10.06 12.09
CA ASP A 341 -17.11 -9.72 13.07
C ASP A 341 -17.18 -8.26 13.48
N PHE A 342 -17.39 -7.35 12.53
CA PHE A 342 -17.55 -5.93 12.83
C PHE A 342 -18.81 -5.65 13.68
N LYS A 343 -19.96 -6.29 13.36
CA LYS A 343 -21.18 -6.20 14.21
C LYS A 343 -20.91 -6.64 15.65
N SER A 344 -20.07 -7.64 15.85
CA SER A 344 -19.68 -8.12 17.18
C SER A 344 -18.71 -7.14 17.85
N ALA A 345 -17.70 -6.67 17.15
CA ALA A 345 -16.67 -5.77 17.66
C ALA A 345 -17.24 -4.43 18.13
N LYS A 346 -18.30 -3.92 17.50
CA LYS A 346 -19.01 -2.69 17.93
C LYS A 346 -19.49 -2.73 19.39
N ARG A 347 -19.70 -3.91 19.96
CA ARG A 347 -20.16 -4.07 21.35
C ARG A 347 -19.03 -3.93 22.37
N ILE A 348 -17.78 -3.99 21.93
CA ILE A 348 -16.59 -3.96 22.77
C ILE A 348 -15.69 -2.80 22.26
N PRO A 349 -15.60 -1.69 23.02
CA PRO A 349 -14.94 -0.48 22.55
C PRO A 349 -13.49 -0.68 22.09
N ARG A 350 -12.74 -1.54 22.79
CA ARG A 350 -11.36 -1.83 22.39
C ARG A 350 -11.28 -2.55 21.04
N GLU A 351 -12.18 -3.50 20.79
CA GLU A 351 -12.26 -4.19 19.50
C GLU A 351 -12.73 -3.24 18.39
N TYR A 352 -13.68 -2.36 18.71
CA TYR A 352 -14.13 -1.33 17.80
C TYR A 352 -12.99 -0.37 17.41
N ALA A 353 -12.18 0.08 18.38
CA ALA A 353 -11.00 0.89 18.12
C ALA A 353 -9.97 0.19 17.21
N GLU A 354 -9.76 -1.12 17.40
CA GLU A 354 -8.93 -1.93 16.50
C GLU A 354 -9.50 -1.95 15.07
N TRP A 355 -10.81 -2.06 14.90
CA TRP A 355 -11.44 -1.98 13.58
C TRP A 355 -11.26 -0.61 12.94
N LEU A 356 -11.52 0.48 13.70
CA LEU A 356 -11.32 1.84 13.21
C LEU A 356 -9.91 2.05 12.69
N THR A 357 -8.90 1.66 13.47
CA THR A 357 -7.49 1.87 13.10
C THR A 357 -7.02 0.90 12.03
N LYS A 358 -7.19 -0.39 12.24
CA LYS A 358 -6.51 -1.40 11.43
C LYS A 358 -7.24 -1.79 10.15
N CYS A 359 -8.58 -1.67 10.16
CA CYS A 359 -9.39 -2.03 8.99
C CYS A 359 -9.85 -0.81 8.21
N PHE A 360 -10.13 0.30 8.90
CA PHE A 360 -10.71 1.49 8.27
C PHE A 360 -9.76 2.68 8.19
N ASN A 361 -8.56 2.55 8.76
CA ASN A 361 -7.51 3.57 8.75
C ASN A 361 -7.96 4.93 9.34
N ILE A 362 -8.84 4.89 10.35
CA ILE A 362 -9.23 6.04 11.15
C ILE A 362 -8.36 6.04 12.39
N PHE A 363 -7.62 7.11 12.64
CA PHE A 363 -6.86 7.25 13.87
C PHE A 363 -7.80 7.32 15.07
N ALA A 364 -7.57 6.47 16.07
CA ALA A 364 -8.36 6.42 17.29
C ALA A 364 -7.44 6.56 18.51
N ASP A 365 -7.92 7.31 19.51
CA ASP A 365 -7.25 7.45 20.80
C ASP A 365 -7.67 6.27 21.69
N ALA A 366 -6.76 5.36 21.94
CA ALA A 366 -7.02 4.18 22.77
C ALA A 366 -7.45 4.56 24.22
N ASP A 367 -6.96 5.68 24.74
CA ASP A 367 -7.25 6.11 26.13
C ASP A 367 -8.65 6.73 26.26
N LYS A 368 -9.17 7.35 25.22
CA LYS A 368 -10.54 7.90 25.21
C LYS A 368 -11.63 6.84 25.07
N MET A 369 -11.27 5.63 24.66
CA MET A 369 -12.19 4.49 24.52
C MET A 369 -12.17 3.53 25.73
N SER A 370 -11.40 3.82 26.78
CA SER A 370 -11.43 3.02 27.99
C SER A 370 -12.72 3.30 28.79
N PHE A 371 -13.49 2.25 29.09
CA PHE A 371 -14.84 2.32 29.73
C PHE A 371 -14.84 2.74 31.19
N ILE A 372 -13.70 2.87 31.83
CA ILE A 372 -13.61 3.33 33.20
C ILE A 372 -13.21 4.80 33.17
N THR A 373 -14.22 5.67 33.11
CA THR A 373 -13.94 7.08 33.37
C THR A 373 -13.41 7.22 34.79
N PRO A 374 -12.48 8.16 35.04
CA PRO A 374 -11.99 8.45 36.40
C PRO A 374 -13.10 8.70 37.43
N GLU A 375 -14.29 9.06 36.96
CA GLU A 375 -15.50 9.28 37.79
C GLU A 375 -16.14 7.97 38.27
N ILE A 376 -16.04 6.88 37.50
CA ILE A 376 -16.54 5.54 37.93
C ILE A 376 -15.57 4.93 38.94
N LEU A 377 -14.27 5.13 38.81
CA LEU A 377 -13.26 4.67 39.78
C LEU A 377 -13.34 5.39 41.14
N LYS A 378 -13.89 6.61 41.20
CA LYS A 378 -14.06 7.36 42.46
C LYS A 378 -15.34 7.00 43.23
N LYS A 379 -16.22 6.17 42.66
CA LYS A 379 -17.48 5.75 43.30
C LYS A 379 -17.45 4.36 43.91
N ASN A 380 -16.37 3.64 43.83
CA ASN A 380 -16.04 2.41 44.57
C ASN A 380 -14.85 2.70 45.47
#